data_447fcaec1ae1878c6e760536a1b0bd36
#
_entry.id   447fcaec1ae1878c6e760536a1b0bd36
#
_cell.length_a   1.000
_cell.length_b   1.000
_cell.length_c   1.000
_cell.angle_alpha   90.00
_cell.angle_beta   90.00
_cell.angle_gamma   90.00
#
_symmetry.space_group_name_H-M   'P 1'
#
loop_
_entity.id
_entity.type
_entity.pdbx_description
1 polymer ?
#
loop_
_entity_poly.entity_id
_entity_poly.type
_entity_poly.pdbx_seq_one_letter_code
_entity_poly.pdbx_strand_id
1 'polypeptide(L)'
;MKKAMFYLLAIPMLAGDVFQELGINATEGQSYFFNSVTLGSTSFPGGAAKIPNDQKVRVIRFLGEYFRKYYKTEDFKGRYDTWWKEQEPEKPETPEQRLAREKLERENQEKEGERNALEGEKALRKQIAETKDAAMKKQLQEILESTLKIQKQLKEQLNNPEFKKQMKEMETFQKQAYEEEYKIKAAEYQTDLGRWNAIKNPDVLLKEKLEEFLDRSADIDFSAKLKEQYGHKVFVNPDFESKDSFWKLCFRAGKPAMEAARAIAIEWLGEMK
;
A
#
# COMPACT_ATOMS: atom_id res chain seq x y z
N MET A 1 -28.48 -33.44 30.23
CA MET A 1 -28.34 -32.75 28.91
C MET A 1 -28.91 -31.32 28.82
N LYS A 2 -29.43 -30.69 29.92
CA LYS A 2 -29.98 -29.32 29.87
C LYS A 2 -29.01 -28.19 30.23
N LYS A 3 -27.81 -28.48 30.80
CA LYS A 3 -26.81 -27.45 31.20
C LYS A 3 -25.88 -26.98 30.06
N ALA A 4 -25.69 -27.78 28.99
CA ALA A 4 -24.80 -27.39 27.87
C ALA A 4 -25.45 -26.40 26.90
N MET A 5 -26.79 -26.33 26.85
CA MET A 5 -27.52 -25.44 25.94
C MET A 5 -27.57 -23.99 26.43
N PHE A 6 -27.41 -23.76 27.75
CA PHE A 6 -27.39 -22.42 28.35
C PHE A 6 -26.07 -21.68 28.09
N TYR A 7 -24.95 -22.38 27.91
CA TYR A 7 -23.65 -21.75 27.62
C TYR A 7 -23.53 -21.29 26.19
N LEU A 8 -24.23 -21.92 25.23
CA LEU A 8 -24.25 -21.54 23.82
C LEU A 8 -25.07 -20.27 23.53
N LEU A 9 -26.06 -19.95 24.35
CA LEU A 9 -26.88 -18.74 24.22
C LEU A 9 -26.30 -17.52 25.00
N ALA A 10 -25.42 -17.73 25.97
CA ALA A 10 -24.81 -16.65 26.74
C ALA A 10 -23.63 -15.98 26.04
N ILE A 11 -22.97 -16.67 25.09
CA ILE A 11 -21.81 -16.12 24.37
C ILE A 11 -22.19 -14.96 23.44
N PRO A 12 -23.29 -14.99 22.64
CA PRO A 12 -23.68 -13.86 21.82
C PRO A 12 -24.11 -12.60 22.59
N MET A 13 -24.75 -12.76 23.77
CA MET A 13 -25.14 -11.62 24.61
C MET A 13 -23.93 -10.92 25.23
N LEU A 14 -22.92 -11.69 25.68
CA LEU A 14 -21.66 -11.13 26.21
C LEU A 14 -20.81 -10.47 25.11
N ALA A 15 -20.88 -10.99 23.88
CA ALA A 15 -20.18 -10.41 22.72
C ALA A 15 -20.71 -9.01 22.36
N GLY A 16 -22.03 -8.84 22.34
CA GLY A 16 -22.66 -7.54 22.06
C GLY A 16 -22.23 -6.48 23.09
N ASP A 17 -22.14 -6.84 24.36
CA ASP A 17 -21.81 -5.94 25.45
C ASP A 17 -20.39 -5.36 25.33
N VAL A 18 -19.36 -6.20 25.05
CA VAL A 18 -17.98 -5.73 24.94
C VAL A 18 -17.76 -4.84 23.70
N PHE A 19 -18.32 -5.20 22.55
CA PHE A 19 -18.20 -4.37 21.37
C PHE A 19 -18.94 -3.03 21.54
N GLN A 20 -20.08 -3.03 22.22
CA GLN A 20 -20.82 -1.82 22.55
C GLN A 20 -20.03 -0.93 23.53
N GLU A 21 -19.37 -1.50 24.55
CA GLU A 21 -18.46 -0.78 25.45
C GLU A 21 -17.32 -0.11 24.67
N LEU A 22 -16.84 -0.75 23.60
CA LEU A 22 -15.81 -0.21 22.70
C LEU A 22 -16.36 0.82 21.70
N GLY A 23 -17.69 1.00 21.63
CA GLY A 23 -18.36 1.89 20.70
C GLY A 23 -18.30 1.42 19.23
N ILE A 24 -18.25 0.12 19.02
CA ILE A 24 -18.22 -0.54 17.71
C ILE A 24 -19.18 -1.73 17.70
N ASN A 25 -19.42 -2.29 16.51
CA ASN A 25 -20.10 -3.57 16.38
C ASN A 25 -19.13 -4.72 16.14
N ALA A 26 -19.60 -5.96 16.15
CA ALA A 26 -18.78 -7.15 15.98
C ALA A 26 -18.07 -7.20 14.61
N THR A 27 -18.73 -6.74 13.53
CA THR A 27 -18.17 -6.71 12.19
C THR A 27 -17.02 -5.68 12.08
N GLU A 28 -17.16 -4.54 12.73
CA GLU A 28 -16.08 -3.55 12.84
C GLU A 28 -14.90 -4.14 13.64
N GLY A 29 -15.18 -4.84 14.74
CA GLY A 29 -14.16 -5.55 15.53
C GLY A 29 -13.39 -6.57 14.68
N GLN A 30 -14.10 -7.37 13.87
CA GLN A 30 -13.49 -8.32 12.93
C GLN A 30 -12.60 -7.60 11.90
N SER A 31 -13.05 -6.44 11.39
CA SER A 31 -12.27 -5.64 10.46
C SER A 31 -11.02 -5.05 11.09
N TYR A 32 -11.08 -4.56 12.32
CA TYR A 32 -9.89 -4.13 13.07
C TYR A 32 -8.88 -5.26 13.26
N PHE A 33 -9.36 -6.45 13.64
CA PHE A 33 -8.50 -7.62 13.77
C PHE A 33 -7.86 -8.01 12.43
N PHE A 34 -8.66 -8.12 11.37
CA PHE A 34 -8.18 -8.45 10.03
C PHE A 34 -7.10 -7.47 9.57
N ASN A 35 -7.34 -6.16 9.71
CA ASN A 35 -6.37 -5.13 9.34
C ASN A 35 -5.11 -5.15 10.22
N SER A 36 -5.22 -5.55 11.49
CA SER A 36 -4.04 -5.70 12.36
C SER A 36 -3.14 -6.84 11.91
N VAL A 37 -3.72 -7.93 11.40
CA VAL A 37 -2.98 -9.08 10.87
C VAL A 37 -2.36 -8.74 9.51
N THR A 38 -3.12 -8.15 8.59
CA THR A 38 -2.73 -7.97 7.18
C THR A 38 -1.94 -6.69 6.92
N LEU A 39 -2.36 -5.57 7.52
CA LEU A 39 -1.80 -4.24 7.26
C LEU A 39 -0.90 -3.74 8.40
N GLY A 40 -0.83 -4.47 9.52
CA GLY A 40 -0.14 -4.00 10.72
C GLY A 40 -0.75 -2.74 11.33
N SER A 41 -2.00 -2.41 10.98
CA SER A 41 -2.70 -1.23 11.49
C SER A 41 -3.06 -1.41 12.96
N THR A 42 -2.68 -0.46 13.79
CA THR A 42 -2.97 -0.43 15.23
C THR A 42 -4.06 0.60 15.56
N SER A 43 -5.00 0.84 14.65
CA SER A 43 -6.15 1.70 14.95
C SER A 43 -7.01 1.07 16.04
N PHE A 44 -7.29 1.84 17.08
CA PHE A 44 -8.14 1.40 18.21
C PHE A 44 -9.46 2.15 18.19
N PRO A 45 -10.58 1.47 18.53
CA PRO A 45 -11.85 2.14 18.72
C PRO A 45 -11.74 3.22 19.81
N GLY A 46 -12.36 4.38 19.59
CA GLY A 46 -12.35 5.48 20.57
C GLY A 46 -12.90 5.12 21.96
N GLY A 47 -13.75 4.11 22.03
CA GLY A 47 -14.27 3.55 23.29
C GLY A 47 -13.21 2.87 24.15
N ALA A 48 -12.13 2.34 23.59
CA ALA A 48 -11.10 1.63 24.34
C ALA A 48 -10.47 2.48 25.47
N ALA A 49 -10.32 3.79 25.24
CA ALA A 49 -9.81 4.72 26.25
C ALA A 49 -10.77 4.92 27.44
N LYS A 50 -12.06 4.60 27.29
CA LYS A 50 -13.10 4.78 28.28
C LYS A 50 -13.29 3.55 29.17
N ILE A 51 -12.70 2.40 28.83
CA ILE A 51 -12.82 1.15 29.59
C ILE A 51 -12.17 1.35 30.97
N PRO A 52 -12.90 1.14 32.06
CA PRO A 52 -12.34 1.20 33.42
C PRO A 52 -11.20 0.18 33.59
N ASN A 53 -10.19 0.54 34.41
CA ASN A 53 -8.99 -0.30 34.58
C ASN A 53 -9.28 -1.71 35.07
N ASP A 54 -10.26 -1.86 35.96
CA ASP A 54 -10.73 -3.14 36.53
C ASP A 54 -11.44 -4.02 35.49
N GLN A 55 -11.94 -3.45 34.40
CA GLN A 55 -12.63 -4.17 33.32
C GLN A 55 -11.73 -4.51 32.14
N LYS A 56 -10.58 -3.86 31.98
CA LYS A 56 -9.68 -4.06 30.85
C LYS A 56 -9.28 -5.52 30.66
N VAL A 57 -8.96 -6.24 31.73
CA VAL A 57 -8.57 -7.65 31.66
C VAL A 57 -9.71 -8.51 31.10
N ARG A 58 -10.96 -8.26 31.54
CA ARG A 58 -12.15 -8.96 31.04
C ARG A 58 -12.33 -8.72 29.54
N VAL A 59 -12.23 -7.46 29.12
CA VAL A 59 -12.37 -7.05 27.70
C VAL A 59 -11.29 -7.71 26.85
N ILE A 60 -10.04 -7.67 27.27
CA ILE A 60 -8.91 -8.25 26.53
C ILE A 60 -9.07 -9.78 26.40
N ARG A 61 -9.43 -10.48 27.46
CA ARG A 61 -9.67 -11.93 27.39
C ARG A 61 -10.81 -12.27 26.45
N PHE A 62 -11.91 -11.53 26.55
CA PHE A 62 -13.05 -11.71 25.65
C PHE A 62 -12.63 -11.52 24.16
N LEU A 63 -11.94 -10.41 23.85
CA LEU A 63 -11.49 -10.13 22.49
C LEU A 63 -10.50 -11.19 21.98
N GLY A 64 -9.57 -11.63 22.81
CA GLY A 64 -8.63 -12.69 22.46
C GLY A 64 -9.34 -13.99 22.08
N GLU A 65 -10.31 -14.44 22.90
CA GLU A 65 -11.11 -15.62 22.59
C GLU A 65 -11.99 -15.44 21.35
N TYR A 66 -12.60 -14.27 21.21
CA TYR A 66 -13.46 -13.95 20.07
C TYR A 66 -12.67 -13.96 18.76
N PHE A 67 -11.53 -13.28 18.69
CA PHE A 67 -10.72 -13.21 17.48
C PHE A 67 -10.05 -14.55 17.15
N ARG A 68 -9.70 -15.34 18.14
CA ARG A 68 -9.21 -16.71 17.95
C ARG A 68 -10.25 -17.64 17.30
N LYS A 69 -11.55 -17.45 17.65
CA LYS A 69 -12.66 -18.16 17.01
C LYS A 69 -12.90 -17.61 15.60
N TYR A 70 -12.93 -16.29 15.44
CA TYR A 70 -13.13 -15.65 14.16
C TYR A 70 -12.04 -16.03 13.14
N TYR A 71 -10.78 -16.04 13.54
CA TYR A 71 -9.64 -16.46 12.72
C TYR A 71 -9.83 -17.84 12.07
N LYS A 72 -10.52 -18.75 12.74
CA LYS A 72 -10.80 -20.13 12.28
C LYS A 72 -12.01 -20.22 11.33
N THR A 73 -12.77 -19.13 11.14
CA THR A 73 -13.97 -19.13 10.31
C THR A 73 -13.67 -19.07 8.81
N GLU A 74 -14.62 -19.56 8.01
CA GLU A 74 -14.54 -19.43 6.55
C GLU A 74 -14.63 -17.97 6.08
N ASP A 75 -15.29 -17.09 6.84
CA ASP A 75 -15.32 -15.64 6.56
C ASP A 75 -13.91 -15.04 6.62
N PHE A 76 -13.16 -15.28 7.70
CA PHE A 76 -11.78 -14.80 7.79
C PHE A 76 -10.91 -15.36 6.68
N LYS A 77 -10.98 -16.66 6.42
CA LYS A 77 -10.18 -17.33 5.38
C LYS A 77 -10.50 -16.80 3.98
N GLY A 78 -11.79 -16.60 3.67
CA GLY A 78 -12.20 -16.04 2.38
C GLY A 78 -11.73 -14.60 2.18
N ARG A 79 -11.83 -13.75 3.20
CA ARG A 79 -11.29 -12.38 3.19
C ARG A 79 -9.78 -12.38 3.02
N TYR A 80 -9.08 -13.29 3.73
CA TYR A 80 -7.64 -13.40 3.65
C TYR A 80 -7.16 -13.86 2.27
N ASP A 81 -7.81 -14.87 1.69
CA ASP A 81 -7.50 -15.36 0.34
C ASP A 81 -7.67 -14.26 -0.72
N THR A 82 -8.73 -13.45 -0.59
CA THR A 82 -8.95 -12.31 -1.48
C THR A 82 -7.84 -11.26 -1.31
N TRP A 83 -7.55 -10.85 -0.09
CA TRP A 83 -6.47 -9.90 0.20
C TRP A 83 -5.11 -10.43 -0.27
N TRP A 84 -4.80 -11.71 -0.01
CA TRP A 84 -3.53 -12.32 -0.43
C TRP A 84 -3.35 -12.29 -1.94
N LYS A 85 -4.39 -12.59 -2.72
CA LYS A 85 -4.35 -12.49 -4.19
C LYS A 85 -4.08 -11.08 -4.69
N GLU A 86 -4.61 -10.08 -4.02
CA GLU A 86 -4.38 -8.66 -4.34
C GLU A 86 -2.94 -8.21 -4.02
N GLN A 87 -2.20 -8.96 -3.20
CA GLN A 87 -0.79 -8.68 -2.87
C GLN A 87 0.18 -9.39 -3.82
N GLU A 88 -0.28 -10.05 -4.89
CA GLU A 88 0.62 -10.69 -5.85
C GLU A 88 1.59 -9.65 -6.44
N PRO A 89 2.92 -9.88 -6.34
CA PRO A 89 3.88 -8.93 -6.84
C PRO A 89 3.82 -8.84 -8.37
N GLU A 90 3.90 -7.63 -8.88
CA GLU A 90 3.89 -7.38 -10.32
C GLU A 90 5.20 -7.83 -10.95
N LYS A 91 5.09 -8.67 -11.98
CA LYS A 91 6.25 -9.16 -12.72
C LYS A 91 6.91 -8.01 -13.48
N PRO A 92 8.22 -7.80 -13.33
CA PRO A 92 8.91 -6.73 -14.04
C PRO A 92 8.90 -6.93 -15.56
N GLU A 93 8.69 -5.84 -16.27
CA GLU A 93 8.76 -5.80 -17.74
C GLU A 93 10.19 -6.14 -18.20
N THR A 94 10.33 -7.06 -19.17
CA THR A 94 11.66 -7.39 -19.70
C THR A 94 12.24 -6.25 -20.56
N PRO A 95 13.56 -6.18 -20.74
CA PRO A 95 14.20 -5.19 -21.63
C PRO A 95 13.62 -5.18 -23.04
N GLU A 96 13.31 -6.36 -23.58
CA GLU A 96 12.72 -6.51 -24.92
C GLU A 96 11.29 -5.98 -24.96
N GLN A 97 10.48 -6.26 -23.96
CA GLN A 97 9.10 -5.74 -23.86
C GLN A 97 9.11 -4.23 -23.76
N ARG A 98 9.99 -3.65 -22.91
CA ARG A 98 10.13 -2.21 -22.73
C ARG A 98 10.57 -1.52 -24.03
N LEU A 99 11.59 -2.05 -24.70
CA LEU A 99 12.04 -1.51 -25.99
C LEU A 99 10.95 -1.59 -27.05
N ALA A 100 10.19 -2.70 -27.11
CA ALA A 100 9.09 -2.85 -28.05
C ALA A 100 7.97 -1.83 -27.78
N ARG A 101 7.61 -1.62 -26.51
CA ARG A 101 6.60 -0.62 -26.11
C ARG A 101 7.04 0.79 -26.47
N GLU A 102 8.28 1.18 -26.13
CA GLU A 102 8.82 2.51 -26.44
C GLU A 102 8.95 2.76 -27.94
N LYS A 103 9.29 1.72 -28.69
CA LYS A 103 9.30 1.81 -30.17
C LYS A 103 7.90 2.05 -30.73
N LEU A 104 6.91 1.30 -30.26
CA LEU A 104 5.52 1.48 -30.67
C LEU A 104 4.99 2.88 -30.30
N GLU A 105 5.32 3.37 -29.11
CA GLU A 105 4.96 4.73 -28.69
C GLU A 105 5.58 5.79 -29.60
N ARG A 106 6.88 5.65 -29.94
CA ARG A 106 7.56 6.56 -30.91
C ARG A 106 6.90 6.52 -32.26
N GLU A 107 6.64 5.34 -32.83
CA GLU A 107 5.96 5.20 -34.12
C GLU A 107 4.55 5.83 -34.12
N ASN A 108 3.82 5.73 -33.02
CA ASN A 108 2.52 6.36 -32.90
C ASN A 108 2.63 7.88 -32.79
N GLN A 109 3.60 8.40 -32.06
CA GLN A 109 3.88 9.84 -31.94
C GLN A 109 4.31 10.41 -33.32
N GLU A 110 5.15 9.71 -34.09
CA GLU A 110 5.55 10.10 -35.43
C GLU A 110 4.35 10.19 -36.39
N LYS A 111 3.50 9.15 -36.40
CA LYS A 111 2.27 9.15 -37.21
C LYS A 111 1.31 10.28 -36.83
N GLU A 112 1.15 10.53 -35.53
CA GLU A 112 0.33 11.64 -35.06
C GLU A 112 0.93 13.00 -35.41
N GLY A 113 2.25 13.15 -35.27
CA GLY A 113 2.99 14.33 -35.72
C GLY A 113 2.85 14.59 -37.21
N GLU A 114 2.97 13.56 -38.06
CA GLU A 114 2.76 13.67 -39.51
C GLU A 114 1.31 14.07 -39.85
N ARG A 115 0.32 13.48 -39.19
CA ARG A 115 -1.09 13.85 -39.37
C ARG A 115 -1.34 15.30 -39.00
N ASN A 116 -0.87 15.73 -37.84
CA ASN A 116 -1.03 17.11 -37.36
C ASN A 116 -0.32 18.11 -38.27
N ALA A 117 0.86 17.78 -38.78
CA ALA A 117 1.59 18.60 -39.74
C ALA A 117 0.81 18.76 -41.07
N LEU A 118 0.23 17.67 -41.58
CA LEU A 118 -0.58 17.70 -42.79
C LEU A 118 -1.88 18.51 -42.61
N GLU A 119 -2.55 18.37 -41.47
CA GLU A 119 -3.75 19.14 -41.13
C GLU A 119 -3.43 20.63 -40.96
N GLY A 120 -2.32 20.97 -40.30
CA GLY A 120 -1.82 22.34 -40.17
C GLY A 120 -1.48 22.97 -41.55
N GLU A 121 -0.84 22.21 -42.43
CA GLU A 121 -0.56 22.68 -43.80
C GLU A 121 -1.87 22.97 -44.58
N LYS A 122 -2.83 22.06 -44.51
CA LYS A 122 -4.15 22.25 -45.15
C LYS A 122 -4.88 23.50 -44.62
N ALA A 123 -4.85 23.71 -43.30
CA ALA A 123 -5.45 24.87 -42.65
C ALA A 123 -4.79 26.17 -43.09
N LEU A 124 -3.44 26.22 -43.13
CA LEU A 124 -2.69 27.38 -43.61
C LEU A 124 -3.00 27.70 -45.09
N ARG A 125 -3.03 26.70 -45.95
CA ARG A 125 -3.39 26.87 -47.38
C ARG A 125 -4.80 27.43 -47.56
N LYS A 126 -5.76 26.98 -46.75
CA LYS A 126 -7.13 27.48 -46.72
C LYS A 126 -7.17 28.95 -46.26
N GLN A 127 -6.48 29.30 -45.18
CA GLN A 127 -6.39 30.68 -44.69
C GLN A 127 -5.80 31.61 -45.74
N ILE A 128 -4.71 31.20 -46.45
CA ILE A 128 -4.09 31.95 -47.52
C ILE A 128 -5.09 32.22 -48.65
N ALA A 129 -5.92 31.20 -49.01
CA ALA A 129 -6.92 31.33 -50.05
C ALA A 129 -8.06 32.31 -49.68
N GLU A 130 -8.49 32.30 -48.43
CA GLU A 130 -9.60 33.12 -47.92
C GLU A 130 -9.17 34.54 -47.54
N THR A 131 -7.87 34.81 -47.32
CA THR A 131 -7.35 36.13 -46.91
C THR A 131 -7.35 37.13 -48.06
N LYS A 132 -8.09 38.23 -47.88
CA LYS A 132 -8.18 39.34 -48.84
C LYS A 132 -7.10 40.40 -48.66
N ASP A 133 -6.53 40.52 -47.45
CA ASP A 133 -5.45 41.45 -47.13
C ASP A 133 -4.12 40.93 -47.73
N ALA A 134 -3.52 41.73 -48.63
CA ALA A 134 -2.30 41.34 -49.31
C ALA A 134 -1.08 41.20 -48.40
N ALA A 135 -0.97 42.00 -47.33
CA ALA A 135 0.14 41.95 -46.38
C ALA A 135 0.04 40.69 -45.51
N MET A 136 -1.15 40.42 -44.99
CA MET A 136 -1.41 39.21 -44.21
C MET A 136 -1.27 37.93 -45.02
N LYS A 137 -1.72 37.94 -46.28
CA LYS A 137 -1.55 36.81 -47.22
C LYS A 137 -0.08 36.50 -47.45
N LYS A 138 0.77 37.50 -47.61
CA LYS A 138 2.21 37.35 -47.76
C LYS A 138 2.83 36.70 -46.50
N GLN A 139 2.47 37.18 -45.30
CA GLN A 139 2.97 36.60 -44.05
C GLN A 139 2.60 35.13 -43.91
N LEU A 140 1.35 34.75 -44.21
CA LEU A 140 0.91 33.35 -44.14
C LEU A 140 1.65 32.47 -45.19
N GLN A 141 1.98 33.00 -46.36
CA GLN A 141 2.79 32.29 -47.33
C GLN A 141 4.22 32.06 -46.82
N GLU A 142 4.86 33.05 -46.23
CA GLU A 142 6.18 32.92 -45.59
C GLU A 142 6.21 31.89 -44.48
N ILE A 143 5.15 31.82 -43.64
CA ILE A 143 4.99 30.81 -42.62
C ILE A 143 4.87 29.41 -43.26
N LEU A 144 4.05 29.26 -44.29
CA LEU A 144 3.89 27.99 -44.99
C LEU A 144 5.22 27.49 -45.59
N GLU A 145 5.94 28.38 -46.30
CA GLU A 145 7.24 28.03 -46.89
C GLU A 145 8.26 27.63 -45.84
N SER A 146 8.35 28.36 -44.71
CA SER A 146 9.25 28.02 -43.62
C SER A 146 8.89 26.68 -42.99
N THR A 147 7.59 26.39 -42.78
CA THR A 147 7.11 25.11 -42.24
C THR A 147 7.48 23.94 -43.17
N LEU A 148 7.25 24.07 -44.48
CA LEU A 148 7.60 23.04 -45.45
C LEU A 148 9.11 22.81 -45.52
N LYS A 149 9.91 23.87 -45.42
CA LYS A 149 11.38 23.77 -45.35
C LYS A 149 11.85 23.01 -44.12
N ILE A 150 11.29 23.29 -42.93
CA ILE A 150 11.61 22.58 -41.71
C ILE A 150 11.24 21.09 -41.82
N GLN A 151 10.05 20.79 -42.36
CA GLN A 151 9.63 19.38 -42.54
C GLN A 151 10.58 18.63 -43.48
N LYS A 152 11.03 19.28 -44.57
CA LYS A 152 11.99 18.69 -45.48
C LYS A 152 13.34 18.44 -44.82
N GLN A 153 13.87 19.41 -44.09
CA GLN A 153 15.13 19.29 -43.34
C GLN A 153 15.06 18.14 -42.30
N LEU A 154 13.94 18.03 -41.59
CA LEU A 154 13.74 16.96 -40.62
C LEU A 154 13.75 15.58 -41.29
N LYS A 155 13.06 15.42 -42.41
CA LYS A 155 13.09 14.17 -43.20
C LYS A 155 14.48 13.83 -43.72
N GLU A 156 15.24 14.83 -44.19
CA GLU A 156 16.62 14.65 -44.62
C GLU A 156 17.53 14.21 -43.46
N GLN A 157 17.37 14.81 -42.28
CA GLN A 157 18.12 14.46 -41.08
C GLN A 157 17.82 13.03 -40.63
N LEU A 158 16.54 12.64 -40.55
CA LEU A 158 16.12 11.27 -40.20
C LEU A 158 16.66 10.21 -41.19
N ASN A 159 16.88 10.60 -42.45
CA ASN A 159 17.44 9.71 -43.46
C ASN A 159 18.97 9.71 -43.52
N ASN A 160 19.63 10.61 -42.78
CA ASN A 160 21.08 10.69 -42.73
C ASN A 160 21.69 9.39 -42.17
N PRO A 161 22.64 8.73 -42.88
CA PRO A 161 23.28 7.50 -42.43
C PRO A 161 23.99 7.64 -41.08
N GLU A 162 24.61 8.78 -40.82
CA GLU A 162 25.32 9.05 -39.57
C GLU A 162 24.31 9.17 -38.40
N PHE A 163 23.20 9.86 -38.60
CA PHE A 163 22.12 9.94 -37.62
C PHE A 163 21.53 8.56 -37.30
N LYS A 164 21.30 7.73 -38.31
CA LYS A 164 20.83 6.36 -38.14
C LYS A 164 21.82 5.50 -37.34
N LYS A 165 23.12 5.71 -37.57
CA LYS A 165 24.17 5.03 -36.79
C LYS A 165 24.15 5.44 -35.32
N GLN A 166 24.09 6.75 -35.06
CA GLN A 166 24.00 7.28 -33.68
C GLN A 166 22.76 6.77 -32.97
N MET A 167 21.61 6.72 -33.61
CA MET A 167 20.37 6.17 -33.05
C MET A 167 20.53 4.69 -32.71
N LYS A 168 21.21 3.91 -33.53
CA LYS A 168 21.46 2.50 -33.28
C LYS A 168 22.42 2.26 -32.12
N GLU A 169 23.43 3.09 -31.98
CA GLU A 169 24.36 3.09 -30.84
C GLU A 169 23.62 3.44 -29.53
N MET A 170 22.75 4.45 -29.60
CA MET A 170 21.89 4.84 -28.44
C MET A 170 20.91 3.73 -28.04
N GLU A 171 20.28 3.05 -29.00
CA GLU A 171 19.42 1.89 -28.71
C GLU A 171 20.19 0.75 -28.04
N THR A 172 21.44 0.52 -28.45
CA THR A 172 22.30 -0.49 -27.83
C THR A 172 22.62 -0.13 -26.39
N PHE A 173 22.96 1.13 -26.13
CA PHE A 173 23.22 1.63 -24.79
C PHE A 173 21.96 1.56 -23.90
N GLN A 174 20.80 1.96 -24.43
CA GLN A 174 19.52 1.83 -23.72
C GLN A 174 19.21 0.37 -23.36
N LYS A 175 19.45 -0.55 -24.28
CA LYS A 175 19.25 -1.98 -24.03
C LYS A 175 20.09 -2.47 -22.87
N GLN A 176 21.37 -2.10 -22.83
CA GLN A 176 22.29 -2.47 -21.73
C GLN A 176 21.81 -1.89 -20.40
N ALA A 177 21.38 -0.63 -20.36
CA ALA A 177 20.85 0.00 -19.17
C ALA A 177 19.58 -0.71 -18.67
N TYR A 178 18.68 -1.11 -19.57
CA TYR A 178 17.47 -1.85 -19.22
C TYR A 178 17.77 -3.28 -18.73
N GLU A 179 18.79 -3.93 -19.29
CA GLU A 179 19.25 -5.25 -18.81
C GLU A 179 19.76 -5.19 -17.37
N GLU A 180 20.53 -4.14 -17.02
CA GLU A 180 21.01 -3.96 -15.64
C GLU A 180 19.86 -3.63 -14.67
N GLU A 181 18.95 -2.73 -15.04
CA GLU A 181 17.78 -2.42 -14.25
C GLU A 181 16.88 -3.65 -14.05
N TYR A 182 16.68 -4.43 -15.11
CA TYR A 182 15.88 -5.66 -15.05
C TYR A 182 16.47 -6.70 -14.11
N LYS A 183 17.80 -6.88 -14.07
CA LYS A 183 18.45 -7.81 -13.13
C LYS A 183 18.10 -7.47 -11.68
N ILE A 184 18.14 -6.18 -11.34
CA ILE A 184 17.80 -5.70 -10.00
C ILE A 184 16.31 -5.98 -9.70
N LYS A 185 15.42 -5.52 -10.56
CA LYS A 185 13.97 -5.71 -10.40
C LYS A 185 13.55 -7.17 -10.40
N ALA A 186 14.20 -8.02 -11.19
CA ALA A 186 13.93 -9.45 -11.21
C ALA A 186 14.36 -10.13 -9.89
N ALA A 187 15.46 -9.71 -9.29
CA ALA A 187 15.89 -10.21 -7.98
C ALA A 187 14.92 -9.75 -6.86
N GLU A 188 14.49 -8.50 -6.87
CA GLU A 188 13.46 -7.97 -5.97
C GLU A 188 12.16 -8.75 -6.13
N TYR A 189 11.68 -8.91 -7.36
CA TYR A 189 10.47 -9.70 -7.65
C TYR A 189 10.55 -11.14 -7.11
N GLN A 190 11.70 -11.82 -7.23
CA GLN A 190 11.86 -13.16 -6.67
C GLN A 190 11.77 -13.16 -5.13
N THR A 191 12.30 -12.14 -4.49
CA THR A 191 12.21 -11.96 -3.03
C THR A 191 10.77 -11.73 -2.61
N ASP A 192 10.06 -10.82 -3.30
CA ASP A 192 8.67 -10.49 -3.04
C ASP A 192 7.75 -11.68 -3.33
N LEU A 193 8.01 -12.42 -4.41
CA LEU A 193 7.29 -13.65 -4.74
C LEU A 193 7.48 -14.74 -3.66
N GLY A 194 8.70 -14.87 -3.14
CA GLY A 194 9.01 -15.74 -2.01
C GLY A 194 8.23 -15.35 -0.76
N ARG A 195 8.19 -14.05 -0.44
CA ARG A 195 7.40 -13.51 0.67
C ARG A 195 5.90 -13.72 0.46
N TRP A 196 5.38 -13.39 -0.71
CA TRP A 196 3.98 -13.58 -1.08
C TRP A 196 3.55 -15.03 -0.95
N ASN A 197 4.37 -15.97 -1.42
CA ASN A 197 4.10 -17.41 -1.25
C ASN A 197 4.12 -17.84 0.22
N ALA A 198 5.04 -17.32 1.02
CA ALA A 198 5.13 -17.65 2.45
C ALA A 198 3.87 -17.20 3.21
N ILE A 199 3.38 -15.99 2.94
CA ILE A 199 2.18 -15.43 3.59
C ILE A 199 0.87 -15.98 3.03
N LYS A 200 0.89 -16.91 2.08
CA LYS A 200 -0.31 -17.63 1.66
C LYS A 200 -1.00 -18.33 2.83
N ASN A 201 -0.22 -18.86 3.76
CA ASN A 201 -0.73 -19.31 5.04
C ASN A 201 -0.85 -18.11 6.00
N PRO A 202 -2.07 -17.73 6.45
CA PRO A 202 -2.26 -16.61 7.37
C PRO A 202 -1.55 -16.79 8.71
N ASP A 203 -1.22 -18.03 9.12
CA ASP A 203 -0.47 -18.29 10.35
C ASP A 203 0.91 -17.62 10.34
N VAL A 204 1.52 -17.43 9.17
CA VAL A 204 2.83 -16.77 9.05
C VAL A 204 2.75 -15.32 9.52
N LEU A 205 1.79 -14.55 8.97
CA LEU A 205 1.60 -13.16 9.38
C LEU A 205 1.13 -13.03 10.83
N LEU A 206 0.18 -13.86 11.24
CA LEU A 206 -0.34 -13.79 12.60
C LEU A 206 0.76 -14.10 13.62
N LYS A 207 1.59 -15.12 13.36
CA LYS A 207 2.74 -15.45 14.19
C LYS A 207 3.71 -14.28 14.31
N GLU A 208 4.10 -13.68 13.19
CA GLU A 208 4.97 -12.49 13.16
C GLU A 208 4.39 -11.35 14.00
N LYS A 209 3.07 -11.09 13.89
CA LYS A 209 2.41 -10.01 14.66
C LYS A 209 2.33 -10.29 16.14
N LEU A 210 2.11 -11.53 16.53
CA LEU A 210 2.10 -11.92 17.94
C LEU A 210 3.53 -11.87 18.55
N GLU A 211 4.55 -12.32 17.81
CA GLU A 211 5.95 -12.23 18.22
C GLU A 211 6.38 -10.76 18.33
N GLU A 212 6.09 -9.92 17.33
CA GLU A 212 6.34 -8.48 17.37
C GLU A 212 5.68 -7.81 18.59
N PHE A 213 4.43 -8.16 18.87
CA PHE A 213 3.71 -7.65 20.05
C PHE A 213 4.41 -8.06 21.35
N LEU A 214 4.83 -9.32 21.49
CA LEU A 214 5.51 -9.81 22.68
C LEU A 214 6.86 -9.12 22.91
N ASP A 215 7.64 -8.94 21.86
CA ASP A 215 8.93 -8.26 21.91
C ASP A 215 8.78 -6.79 22.30
N ARG A 216 7.94 -6.05 21.57
CA ARG A 216 7.73 -4.62 21.81
C ARG A 216 7.07 -4.30 23.15
N SER A 217 6.33 -5.24 23.71
CA SER A 217 5.68 -5.09 25.03
C SER A 217 6.53 -5.61 26.20
N ALA A 218 7.74 -6.13 25.96
CA ALA A 218 8.59 -6.68 27.00
C ALA A 218 9.13 -5.61 27.96
N ASP A 219 9.47 -4.43 27.44
CA ASP A 219 10.20 -3.38 28.15
C ASP A 219 9.30 -2.27 28.72
N ILE A 220 8.02 -2.57 28.99
CA ILE A 220 7.10 -1.59 29.56
C ILE A 220 7.36 -1.42 31.06
N ASP A 221 7.90 -0.27 31.44
CA ASP A 221 8.10 0.08 32.85
C ASP A 221 6.82 0.68 33.46
N PHE A 222 6.02 -0.15 34.11
CA PHE A 222 4.79 0.28 34.78
C PHE A 222 5.03 1.05 36.07
N SER A 223 6.28 1.21 36.55
CA SER A 223 6.62 2.06 37.68
C SER A 223 6.79 3.54 37.29
N ALA A 224 6.80 3.83 35.99
CA ALA A 224 6.92 5.18 35.46
C ALA A 224 5.84 6.13 36.02
N LYS A 225 6.24 7.30 36.46
CA LYS A 225 5.35 8.29 37.09
C LYS A 225 4.88 9.32 36.09
N LEU A 226 3.60 9.68 36.20
CA LEU A 226 3.00 10.78 35.44
C LEU A 226 2.84 12.01 36.33
N LYS A 227 2.98 13.20 35.74
CA LYS A 227 2.60 14.50 36.31
C LYS A 227 1.60 15.18 35.39
N GLU A 228 0.81 16.08 35.95
CA GLU A 228 -0.05 16.94 35.14
C GLU A 228 0.74 18.17 34.72
N GLN A 229 0.67 18.50 33.42
CA GLN A 229 1.32 19.66 32.82
C GLN A 229 0.42 20.20 31.72
N TYR A 230 -0.02 21.46 31.84
CA TYR A 230 -0.92 22.12 30.87
C TYR A 230 -2.20 21.33 30.57
N GLY A 231 -2.80 20.68 31.58
CA GLY A 231 -4.01 19.86 31.43
C GLY A 231 -3.79 18.49 30.80
N HIS A 232 -2.54 18.09 30.57
CA HIS A 232 -2.17 16.79 30.02
C HIS A 232 -1.32 15.97 31.02
N LYS A 233 -1.49 14.64 30.99
CA LYS A 233 -0.62 13.74 31.75
C LYS A 233 0.64 13.44 30.95
N VAL A 234 1.80 13.88 31.46
CA VAL A 234 3.13 13.68 30.88
C VAL A 234 3.99 12.85 31.84
N PHE A 235 4.98 12.13 31.31
CA PHE A 235 5.91 11.40 32.18
C PHE A 235 6.82 12.35 32.95
N VAL A 236 7.14 11.99 34.19
CA VAL A 236 8.09 12.75 35.03
C VAL A 236 9.50 12.63 34.45
N ASN A 237 9.88 11.41 34.03
CA ASN A 237 11.15 11.18 33.34
C ASN A 237 10.98 11.46 31.84
N PRO A 238 11.77 12.40 31.26
CA PRO A 238 11.72 12.74 29.84
C PRO A 238 12.01 11.56 28.89
N ASP A 239 12.79 10.55 29.33
CA ASP A 239 13.10 9.38 28.53
C ASP A 239 11.84 8.56 28.18
N PHE A 240 10.83 8.56 29.04
CA PHE A 240 9.55 7.92 28.75
C PHE A 240 8.67 8.77 27.81
N GLU A 241 8.87 10.09 27.74
CA GLU A 241 8.21 10.91 26.73
C GLU A 241 8.75 10.67 25.33
N SER A 242 10.00 10.25 25.20
CA SER A 242 10.61 9.90 23.90
C SER A 242 10.19 8.50 23.37
N LYS A 243 9.59 7.65 24.22
CA LYS A 243 9.08 6.33 23.80
C LYS A 243 7.99 6.45 22.75
N ASP A 244 7.90 5.45 21.87
CA ASP A 244 6.94 5.41 20.81
C ASP A 244 5.47 5.35 21.28
N SER A 245 4.55 5.54 20.37
CA SER A 245 3.10 5.54 20.70
C SER A 245 2.61 4.18 21.20
N PHE A 246 3.19 3.07 20.73
CA PHE A 246 2.84 1.73 21.16
C PHE A 246 3.23 1.50 22.62
N TRP A 247 4.45 1.86 23.02
CA TRP A 247 4.91 1.77 24.40
C TRP A 247 3.99 2.58 25.34
N LYS A 248 3.70 3.83 24.95
CA LYS A 248 2.79 4.71 25.74
C LYS A 248 1.37 4.15 25.85
N LEU A 249 0.88 3.50 24.79
CA LEU A 249 -0.42 2.84 24.78
C LEU A 249 -0.42 1.67 25.77
N CYS A 250 0.58 0.79 25.69
CA CYS A 250 0.73 -0.35 26.60
C CYS A 250 0.84 0.10 28.07
N PHE A 251 1.63 1.15 28.34
CA PHE A 251 1.73 1.73 29.68
C PHE A 251 0.35 2.21 30.18
N ARG A 252 -0.43 2.92 29.36
CA ARG A 252 -1.78 3.41 29.71
C ARG A 252 -2.81 2.29 29.84
N ALA A 253 -2.62 1.18 29.15
CA ALA A 253 -3.46 0.00 29.33
C ALA A 253 -3.31 -0.58 30.75
N GLY A 254 -2.11 -0.47 31.32
CA GLY A 254 -1.80 -0.91 32.68
C GLY A 254 -1.28 -2.35 32.73
N LYS A 255 -0.47 -2.65 33.75
CA LYS A 255 0.21 -3.93 33.90
C LYS A 255 -0.72 -5.16 33.82
N PRO A 256 -1.84 -5.23 34.54
CA PRO A 256 -2.72 -6.41 34.49
C PRO A 256 -3.31 -6.65 33.10
N ALA A 257 -3.65 -5.59 32.39
CA ALA A 257 -4.17 -5.67 31.00
C ALA A 257 -3.11 -6.20 30.04
N MET A 258 -1.87 -5.72 30.16
CA MET A 258 -0.75 -6.18 29.32
C MET A 258 -0.36 -7.63 29.63
N GLU A 259 -0.33 -8.03 30.89
CA GLU A 259 -0.10 -9.43 31.26
C GLU A 259 -1.16 -10.36 30.65
N ALA A 260 -2.44 -9.97 30.70
CA ALA A 260 -3.50 -10.73 30.04
C ALA A 260 -3.35 -10.81 28.53
N ALA A 261 -3.01 -9.70 27.87
CA ALA A 261 -2.78 -9.67 26.41
C ALA A 261 -1.58 -10.55 26.01
N ARG A 262 -0.47 -10.47 26.75
CA ARG A 262 0.72 -11.30 26.52
C ARG A 262 0.44 -12.79 26.74
N ALA A 263 -0.33 -13.14 27.77
CA ALA A 263 -0.73 -14.53 28.00
C ALA A 263 -1.52 -15.09 26.83
N ILE A 264 -2.48 -14.34 26.29
CA ILE A 264 -3.26 -14.72 25.12
C ILE A 264 -2.36 -14.90 23.89
N ALA A 265 -1.41 -13.99 23.66
CA ALA A 265 -0.47 -14.10 22.54
C ALA A 265 0.40 -15.35 22.64
N ILE A 266 0.92 -15.67 23.83
CA ILE A 266 1.73 -16.87 24.09
C ILE A 266 0.89 -18.15 23.87
N GLU A 267 -0.33 -18.18 24.40
CA GLU A 267 -1.24 -19.32 24.19
C GLU A 267 -1.53 -19.54 22.71
N TRP A 268 -1.80 -18.46 21.97
CA TRP A 268 -2.11 -18.55 20.56
C TRP A 268 -0.91 -19.02 19.72
N LEU A 269 0.28 -18.50 20.00
CA LEU A 269 1.53 -19.00 19.40
C LEU A 269 1.77 -20.49 19.72
N GLY A 270 1.40 -20.93 20.92
CA GLY A 270 1.47 -22.34 21.30
C GLY A 270 0.58 -23.27 20.49
N GLU A 271 -0.55 -22.78 19.97
CA GLU A 271 -1.49 -23.53 19.11
C GLU A 271 -1.05 -23.61 17.65
N MET A 272 -0.18 -22.71 17.19
CA MET A 272 0.30 -22.61 15.79
C MET A 272 1.51 -23.52 15.49
N LYS A 273 1.83 -24.46 16.38
CA LYS A 273 2.96 -25.39 16.23
C LYS A 273 2.62 -26.58 15.34
#